data_725983de49a0c18b5c0b21fb55735dfb
#
_entry.id   725983de49a0c18b5c0b21fb55735dfb
#
_cell.length_a   1.000
_cell.length_b   1.000
_cell.length_c   1.000
_cell.angle_alpha   90.00
_cell.angle_beta   90.00
_cell.angle_gamma   90.00
#
_symmetry.space_group_name_H-M   'P 1'
#
loop_
_entity.id
_entity.type
_entity.pdbx_description
1 polymer ?
#
loop_
_entity_poly.entity_id
_entity_poly.type
_entity_poly.pdbx_seq_one_letter_code
_entity_poly.pdbx_strand_id
1 'polypeptide(L)'
;MEPTSVHPGNRRALLVESSASTIPILMTQGAIFTAIAVYFSVDVVGIAYAAAVPMVMQVAQLAGPSMIRAFRGPVRLFRFATVLRWLWGVLIVAAFAGIRTPGVFFVVFILTQAAAAVAGNAWMSILQADLSENERGTFFGTRNVLVSATTVIAVPFMSVLLDVLPEPFSIVAVIATGLAANFVAWQAVGRIHEEPAAALDGRIPVRAIWADRPARRMIIAFFVWNTILLFSAPYFAYHQVVNLQIPMSILGLATVGISLLTMASSRAWGVWADRIGTKSITVIGVIVIAVTPVVWLLMNPRTWAVGLIADMILTSTGWGALNVGMATLPMEVAPREKASGFYAMYFAIGALGGLVGAAAGGAFAGLVEPARFTVFGTEFFGLQILMLVASVLRLLIIPVIHRVPTRRYVSPRHLMVNALSVIARRSPVRPVEFGRITRFGFAFPRFGKPRR
;
A
#
# COMPACT_ATOMS: atom_id res chain seq x y z
N MET A 1 -32.42 9.72 -20.86
CA MET A 1 -31.97 8.33 -20.75
C MET A 1 -31.97 8.00 -19.28
N GLU A 2 -32.92 7.18 -18.82
CA GLU A 2 -32.90 6.66 -17.46
C GLU A 2 -31.62 5.88 -17.24
N PRO A 3 -30.96 6.03 -16.08
CA PRO A 3 -29.79 5.21 -15.76
C PRO A 3 -30.22 3.75 -15.72
N THR A 4 -29.71 2.96 -16.65
CA THR A 4 -29.87 1.50 -16.69
C THR A 4 -29.49 0.96 -15.32
N SER A 5 -30.47 0.34 -14.67
CA SER A 5 -30.28 -0.27 -13.34
C SER A 5 -29.21 -1.35 -13.45
N VAL A 6 -28.17 -1.22 -12.65
CA VAL A 6 -27.09 -2.20 -12.47
C VAL A 6 -27.69 -3.60 -12.38
N HIS A 7 -27.18 -4.55 -13.18
CA HIS A 7 -27.55 -5.95 -13.03
C HIS A 7 -27.13 -6.43 -11.62
N PRO A 8 -28.07 -6.80 -10.74
CA PRO A 8 -27.73 -7.19 -9.36
C PRO A 8 -26.72 -8.34 -9.28
N GLY A 9 -26.69 -9.17 -10.35
CA GLY A 9 -25.73 -10.27 -10.52
C GLY A 9 -24.29 -9.80 -10.69
N ASN A 10 -24.05 -8.74 -11.45
CA ASN A 10 -22.70 -8.19 -11.68
C ASN A 10 -22.09 -7.66 -10.38
N ARG A 11 -22.88 -6.94 -9.58
CA ARG A 11 -22.43 -6.41 -8.27
C ARG A 11 -21.95 -7.54 -7.35
N ARG A 12 -22.73 -8.62 -7.22
CA ARG A 12 -22.34 -9.77 -6.40
C ARG A 12 -21.09 -10.46 -6.93
N ALA A 13 -20.99 -10.64 -8.24
CA ALA A 13 -19.83 -11.27 -8.89
C ALA A 13 -18.56 -10.44 -8.65
N LEU A 14 -18.61 -9.10 -8.76
CA LEU A 14 -17.50 -8.19 -8.50
C LEU A 14 -17.07 -8.19 -7.02
N LEU A 15 -17.99 -8.32 -6.08
CA LEU A 15 -17.66 -8.42 -4.65
C LEU A 15 -16.98 -9.76 -4.33
N VAL A 16 -17.47 -10.88 -4.88
CA VAL A 16 -16.86 -12.21 -4.73
C VAL A 16 -15.46 -12.23 -5.36
N GLU A 17 -15.32 -11.68 -6.57
CA GLU A 17 -14.04 -11.55 -7.25
C GLU A 17 -13.05 -10.76 -6.40
N SER A 18 -13.43 -9.58 -5.92
CA SER A 18 -12.56 -8.71 -5.12
C SER A 18 -12.07 -9.39 -3.84
N SER A 19 -12.94 -10.13 -3.15
CA SER A 19 -12.59 -10.89 -1.95
C SER A 19 -11.64 -12.03 -2.28
N ALA A 20 -11.96 -12.84 -3.29
CA ALA A 20 -11.16 -13.99 -3.68
C ALA A 20 -9.79 -13.56 -4.24
N SER A 21 -9.72 -12.52 -5.08
CA SER A 21 -8.46 -11.96 -5.61
C SER A 21 -7.55 -11.35 -4.55
N THR A 22 -8.07 -11.04 -3.36
CA THR A 22 -7.24 -10.55 -2.25
C THR A 22 -6.18 -11.58 -1.85
N ILE A 23 -6.52 -12.86 -1.81
CA ILE A 23 -5.60 -13.92 -1.36
C ILE A 23 -4.35 -14.03 -2.25
N PRO A 24 -4.42 -14.19 -3.58
CA PRO A 24 -3.23 -14.18 -4.42
C PRO A 24 -2.48 -12.83 -4.39
N ILE A 25 -3.15 -11.71 -4.12
CA ILE A 25 -2.47 -10.42 -3.95
C ILE A 25 -1.60 -10.42 -2.68
N LEU A 26 -2.06 -11.02 -1.58
CA LEU A 26 -1.28 -11.14 -0.34
C LEU A 26 0.03 -11.92 -0.53
N MET A 27 0.10 -12.83 -1.50
CA MET A 27 1.35 -13.54 -1.86
C MET A 27 2.37 -12.65 -2.58
N THR A 28 1.99 -11.46 -3.00
CA THR A 28 2.85 -10.55 -3.78
C THR A 28 3.42 -9.41 -2.95
N GLN A 29 3.24 -9.42 -1.63
CA GLN A 29 3.68 -8.34 -0.74
C GLN A 29 3.91 -8.83 0.70
N GLY A 30 4.70 -8.07 1.45
CA GLY A 30 4.96 -8.32 2.87
C GLY A 30 5.74 -9.59 3.15
N ALA A 31 5.55 -10.15 4.36
CA ALA A 31 6.34 -11.27 4.85
C ALA A 31 6.09 -12.57 4.07
N ILE A 32 4.84 -12.84 3.66
CA ILE A 32 4.50 -14.04 2.87
C ILE A 32 5.25 -14.02 1.53
N PHE A 33 5.22 -12.88 0.83
CA PHE A 33 5.98 -12.69 -0.39
C PHE A 33 7.48 -12.91 -0.18
N THR A 34 8.02 -12.30 0.88
CA THR A 34 9.45 -12.44 1.22
C THR A 34 9.82 -13.89 1.49
N ALA A 35 9.00 -14.65 2.22
CA ALA A 35 9.24 -16.07 2.48
C ALA A 35 9.27 -16.88 1.18
N ILE A 36 8.32 -16.66 0.26
CA ILE A 36 8.31 -17.33 -1.04
C ILE A 36 9.57 -16.96 -1.85
N ALA A 37 9.92 -15.69 -1.92
CA ALA A 37 11.08 -15.23 -2.68
C ALA A 37 12.39 -15.79 -2.13
N VAL A 38 12.59 -15.78 -0.81
CA VAL A 38 13.77 -16.35 -0.14
C VAL A 38 13.87 -17.85 -0.37
N TYR A 39 12.75 -18.58 -0.37
CA TYR A 39 12.74 -20.01 -0.71
C TYR A 39 13.32 -20.26 -2.13
N PHE A 40 13.06 -19.40 -3.08
CA PHE A 40 13.64 -19.42 -4.44
C PHE A 40 15.01 -18.74 -4.53
N SER A 41 15.72 -18.59 -3.41
CA SER A 41 17.08 -18.03 -3.33
C SER A 41 17.18 -16.58 -3.84
N VAL A 42 16.11 -15.80 -3.71
CA VAL A 42 16.13 -14.36 -4.00
C VAL A 42 16.83 -13.66 -2.84
N ASP A 43 17.94 -13.01 -3.14
CA ASP A 43 18.76 -12.26 -2.18
C ASP A 43 18.12 -10.90 -1.82
N VAL A 44 18.79 -10.16 -0.95
CA VAL A 44 18.33 -8.85 -0.47
C VAL A 44 18.18 -7.84 -1.61
N VAL A 45 19.04 -7.88 -2.61
CA VAL A 45 19.00 -7.00 -3.80
C VAL A 45 17.83 -7.40 -4.69
N GLY A 46 17.65 -8.70 -4.90
CA GLY A 46 16.52 -9.25 -5.66
C GLY A 46 15.18 -8.89 -5.03
N ILE A 47 15.05 -8.90 -3.70
CA ILE A 47 13.83 -8.45 -2.99
C ILE A 47 13.49 -6.99 -3.33
N ALA A 48 14.47 -6.11 -3.47
CA ALA A 48 14.24 -4.73 -3.89
C ALA A 48 13.67 -4.64 -5.30
N TYR A 49 14.28 -5.38 -6.24
CA TYR A 49 13.78 -5.42 -7.62
C TYR A 49 12.38 -6.04 -7.69
N ALA A 50 12.14 -7.11 -6.96
CA ALA A 50 10.83 -7.73 -6.88
C ALA A 50 9.76 -6.76 -6.35
N ALA A 51 10.07 -5.95 -5.33
CA ALA A 51 9.16 -4.93 -4.81
C ALA A 51 8.85 -3.81 -5.82
N ALA A 52 9.75 -3.55 -6.79
CA ALA A 52 9.52 -2.56 -7.84
C ALA A 52 8.69 -3.12 -9.02
N VAL A 53 8.69 -4.44 -9.23
CA VAL A 53 7.99 -5.08 -10.36
C VAL A 53 6.52 -4.66 -10.47
N PRO A 54 5.68 -4.67 -9.42
CA PRO A 54 4.28 -4.26 -9.54
C PRO A 54 4.13 -2.83 -10.05
N MET A 55 5.00 -1.91 -9.65
CA MET A 55 4.97 -0.52 -10.09
C MET A 55 5.39 -0.38 -11.55
N VAL A 56 6.48 -1.05 -11.95
CA VAL A 56 6.95 -1.05 -13.34
C VAL A 56 5.89 -1.64 -14.27
N MET A 57 5.25 -2.72 -13.85
CA MET A 57 4.20 -3.37 -14.62
C MET A 57 2.92 -2.51 -14.78
N GLN A 58 2.72 -1.48 -13.97
CA GLN A 58 1.64 -0.51 -14.21
C GLN A 58 1.75 0.17 -15.59
N VAL A 59 2.94 0.23 -16.19
CA VAL A 59 3.12 0.71 -17.56
C VAL A 59 2.30 -0.15 -18.56
N ALA A 60 2.10 -1.42 -18.29
CA ALA A 60 1.26 -2.29 -19.13
C ALA A 60 -0.21 -1.82 -19.21
N GLN A 61 -0.68 -1.00 -18.26
CA GLN A 61 -2.01 -0.39 -18.31
C GLN A 61 -2.19 0.56 -19.52
N LEU A 62 -1.10 1.13 -20.05
CA LEU A 62 -1.16 1.96 -21.26
C LEU A 62 -1.65 1.17 -22.48
N ALA A 63 -1.42 -0.14 -22.51
CA ALA A 63 -1.96 -1.04 -23.52
C ALA A 63 -3.42 -1.43 -23.27
N GLY A 64 -3.99 -1.10 -22.11
CA GLY A 64 -5.33 -1.51 -21.68
C GLY A 64 -6.43 -1.22 -22.70
N PRO A 65 -6.59 0.03 -23.21
CA PRO A 65 -7.64 0.34 -24.18
C PRO A 65 -7.51 -0.46 -25.50
N SER A 66 -6.29 -0.68 -25.99
CA SER A 66 -6.04 -1.48 -27.19
C SER A 66 -6.31 -2.97 -26.96
N MET A 67 -5.95 -3.48 -25.79
CA MET A 67 -6.22 -4.86 -25.39
C MET A 67 -7.73 -5.11 -25.17
N ILE A 68 -8.46 -4.18 -24.53
CA ILE A 68 -9.92 -4.27 -24.40
C ILE A 68 -10.57 -4.41 -25.78
N ARG A 69 -10.13 -3.65 -26.77
CA ARG A 69 -10.62 -3.76 -28.16
C ARG A 69 -10.25 -5.11 -28.78
N ALA A 70 -9.01 -5.57 -28.62
CA ALA A 70 -8.54 -6.84 -29.18
C ALA A 70 -9.30 -8.04 -28.60
N PHE A 71 -9.63 -8.00 -27.31
CA PHE A 71 -10.41 -9.03 -26.63
C PHE A 71 -11.93 -8.85 -26.76
N ARG A 72 -12.37 -7.82 -27.51
CA ARG A 72 -13.79 -7.50 -27.75
C ARG A 72 -14.57 -7.24 -26.46
N GLY A 73 -13.90 -6.74 -25.39
CA GLY A 73 -14.54 -6.33 -24.18
C GLY A 73 -13.67 -6.47 -22.91
N PRO A 74 -13.96 -5.68 -21.85
CA PRO A 74 -13.17 -5.65 -20.63
C PRO A 74 -13.33 -6.94 -19.81
N VAL A 75 -14.49 -7.59 -19.80
CA VAL A 75 -14.72 -8.83 -19.03
C VAL A 75 -13.87 -9.98 -19.58
N ARG A 76 -13.80 -10.11 -20.91
CA ARG A 76 -12.97 -11.14 -21.54
C ARG A 76 -11.49 -10.92 -21.28
N LEU A 77 -11.04 -9.67 -21.38
CA LEU A 77 -9.65 -9.30 -21.05
C LEU A 77 -9.33 -9.60 -19.59
N PHE A 78 -10.21 -9.20 -18.67
CA PHE A 78 -10.02 -9.43 -17.24
C PHE A 78 -9.95 -10.94 -16.93
N ARG A 79 -10.85 -11.73 -17.53
CA ARG A 79 -10.86 -13.18 -17.39
C ARG A 79 -9.58 -13.83 -17.90
N PHE A 80 -9.08 -13.39 -19.06
CA PHE A 80 -7.80 -13.86 -19.61
C PHE A 80 -6.63 -13.52 -18.68
N ALA A 81 -6.55 -12.27 -18.21
CA ALA A 81 -5.51 -11.84 -17.29
C ALA A 81 -5.55 -12.62 -15.96
N THR A 82 -6.73 -12.97 -15.48
CA THR A 82 -6.89 -13.83 -14.28
C THR A 82 -6.37 -15.25 -14.51
N VAL A 83 -6.50 -15.79 -15.75
CA VAL A 83 -5.89 -17.09 -16.10
C VAL A 83 -4.38 -17.05 -16.01
N LEU A 84 -3.72 -15.94 -16.38
CA LEU A 84 -2.25 -15.83 -16.31
C LEU A 84 -1.71 -15.93 -14.88
N ARG A 85 -2.52 -15.69 -13.85
CA ARG A 85 -2.12 -15.93 -12.46
C ARG A 85 -1.86 -17.41 -12.14
N TRP A 86 -2.36 -18.35 -12.97
CA TRP A 86 -2.06 -19.76 -12.82
C TRP A 86 -0.58 -20.09 -13.06
N LEU A 87 0.20 -19.17 -13.66
CA LEU A 87 1.65 -19.31 -13.77
C LEU A 87 2.33 -19.49 -12.41
N TRP A 88 1.73 -19.07 -11.30
CA TRP A 88 2.22 -19.40 -9.96
C TRP A 88 2.32 -20.92 -9.72
N GLY A 89 1.53 -21.73 -10.43
CA GLY A 89 1.63 -23.18 -10.42
C GLY A 89 2.99 -23.72 -10.91
N VAL A 90 3.69 -22.96 -11.77
CA VAL A 90 5.06 -23.29 -12.18
C VAL A 90 6.01 -23.30 -10.97
N LEU A 91 5.79 -22.40 -9.99
CA LEU A 91 6.58 -22.40 -8.77
C LEU A 91 6.28 -23.62 -7.89
N ILE A 92 5.07 -24.18 -7.91
CA ILE A 92 4.75 -25.44 -7.23
C ILE A 92 5.55 -26.58 -7.86
N VAL A 93 5.55 -26.66 -9.19
CA VAL A 93 6.32 -27.69 -9.92
C VAL A 93 7.80 -27.53 -9.65
N ALA A 94 8.32 -26.30 -9.70
CA ALA A 94 9.73 -26.00 -9.41
C ALA A 94 10.12 -26.39 -7.96
N ALA A 95 9.25 -26.12 -6.98
CA ALA A 95 9.48 -26.46 -5.59
C ALA A 95 9.59 -27.99 -5.39
N PHE A 96 8.70 -28.78 -5.98
CA PHE A 96 8.78 -30.24 -5.92
C PHE A 96 9.96 -30.81 -6.72
N ALA A 97 10.37 -30.15 -7.80
CA ALA A 97 11.54 -30.53 -8.58
C ALA A 97 12.89 -30.13 -7.91
N GLY A 98 12.85 -29.44 -6.74
CA GLY A 98 14.03 -28.94 -6.06
C GLY A 98 14.70 -27.75 -6.75
N ILE A 99 14.02 -27.11 -7.71
CA ILE A 99 14.55 -25.95 -8.46
C ILE A 99 14.30 -24.70 -7.64
N ARG A 100 15.36 -24.19 -6.98
CA ARG A 100 15.31 -23.00 -6.12
C ARG A 100 16.12 -21.86 -6.73
N THR A 101 15.73 -21.40 -7.92
CA THR A 101 16.47 -20.34 -8.64
C THR A 101 15.69 -19.03 -8.70
N PRO A 102 16.35 -17.87 -8.50
CA PRO A 102 15.70 -16.56 -8.61
C PRO A 102 15.08 -16.33 -9.99
N GLY A 103 15.71 -16.87 -11.06
CA GLY A 103 15.23 -16.69 -12.44
C GLY A 103 13.82 -17.21 -12.65
N VAL A 104 13.50 -18.42 -12.15
CA VAL A 104 12.15 -18.99 -12.26
C VAL A 104 11.13 -18.13 -11.51
N PHE A 105 11.48 -17.69 -10.29
CA PHE A 105 10.64 -16.80 -9.50
C PHE A 105 10.36 -15.49 -10.24
N PHE A 106 11.38 -14.79 -10.74
CA PHE A 106 11.23 -13.51 -11.41
C PHE A 106 10.42 -13.62 -12.70
N VAL A 107 10.62 -14.63 -13.52
CA VAL A 107 9.83 -14.83 -14.75
C VAL A 107 8.35 -14.96 -14.41
N VAL A 108 7.99 -15.84 -13.48
CA VAL A 108 6.61 -16.02 -13.05
C VAL A 108 6.05 -14.74 -12.45
N PHE A 109 6.80 -14.09 -11.58
CA PHE A 109 6.37 -12.88 -10.88
C PHE A 109 6.12 -11.72 -11.85
N ILE A 110 7.06 -11.42 -12.75
CA ILE A 110 6.92 -10.36 -13.76
C ILE A 110 5.70 -10.58 -14.66
N LEU A 111 5.53 -11.79 -15.19
CA LEU A 111 4.40 -12.11 -16.06
C LEU A 111 3.05 -11.97 -15.35
N THR A 112 2.99 -12.43 -14.10
CA THR A 112 1.74 -12.35 -13.32
C THR A 112 1.44 -10.92 -12.86
N GLN A 113 2.44 -10.09 -12.59
CA GLN A 113 2.25 -8.67 -12.27
C GLN A 113 1.85 -7.85 -13.50
N ALA A 114 2.40 -8.16 -14.68
CA ALA A 114 1.95 -7.55 -15.94
C ALA A 114 0.46 -7.88 -16.20
N ALA A 115 0.08 -9.15 -16.02
CA ALA A 115 -1.30 -9.58 -16.12
C ALA A 115 -2.21 -8.87 -15.09
N ALA A 116 -1.74 -8.70 -13.85
CA ALA A 116 -2.48 -8.00 -12.81
C ALA A 116 -2.72 -6.52 -13.14
N ALA A 117 -1.71 -5.83 -13.74
CA ALA A 117 -1.84 -4.45 -14.19
C ALA A 117 -2.91 -4.30 -15.27
N VAL A 118 -2.90 -5.19 -16.27
CA VAL A 118 -3.91 -5.23 -17.35
C VAL A 118 -5.30 -5.56 -16.79
N ALA A 119 -5.38 -6.53 -15.86
CA ALA A 119 -6.62 -6.86 -15.16
C ALA A 119 -7.19 -5.66 -14.40
N GLY A 120 -6.36 -4.88 -13.73
CA GLY A 120 -6.78 -3.68 -13.01
C GLY A 120 -7.44 -2.63 -13.91
N ASN A 121 -6.90 -2.43 -15.11
CA ASN A 121 -7.50 -1.53 -16.11
C ASN A 121 -8.86 -2.04 -16.59
N ALA A 122 -8.95 -3.32 -16.94
CA ALA A 122 -10.20 -3.95 -17.37
C ALA A 122 -11.27 -3.90 -16.25
N TRP A 123 -10.87 -4.17 -14.99
CA TRP A 123 -11.74 -4.11 -13.83
C TRP A 123 -12.33 -2.71 -13.62
N MET A 124 -11.49 -1.65 -13.72
CA MET A 124 -11.98 -0.27 -13.63
C MET A 124 -12.98 0.06 -14.75
N SER A 125 -12.76 -0.45 -15.96
CA SER A 125 -13.69 -0.26 -17.07
C SER A 125 -15.04 -0.93 -16.82
N ILE A 126 -15.06 -2.16 -16.25
CA ILE A 126 -16.28 -2.85 -15.85
C ILE A 126 -17.04 -2.04 -14.77
N LEU A 127 -16.33 -1.56 -13.75
CA LEU A 127 -16.94 -0.77 -12.68
C LEU A 127 -17.56 0.54 -13.19
N GLN A 128 -16.89 1.21 -14.14
CA GLN A 128 -17.42 2.45 -14.72
C GLN A 128 -18.69 2.21 -15.53
N ALA A 129 -18.80 1.07 -16.21
CA ALA A 129 -20.00 0.68 -16.96
C ALA A 129 -21.14 0.25 -16.03
N ASP A 130 -20.84 -0.53 -14.98
CA ASP A 130 -21.84 -1.18 -14.13
C ASP A 130 -22.32 -0.36 -12.94
N LEU A 131 -21.55 0.65 -12.47
CA LEU A 131 -21.87 1.39 -11.24
C LEU A 131 -22.27 2.84 -11.53
N SER A 132 -23.48 3.21 -11.16
CA SER A 132 -23.92 4.60 -11.11
C SER A 132 -23.11 5.41 -10.08
N GLU A 133 -22.99 6.73 -10.26
CA GLU A 133 -22.24 7.59 -9.34
C GLU A 133 -22.72 7.48 -7.88
N ASN A 134 -24.02 7.33 -7.67
CA ASN A 134 -24.64 7.24 -6.35
C ASN A 134 -24.38 5.90 -5.64
N GLU A 135 -24.04 4.84 -6.38
CA GLU A 135 -23.84 3.49 -5.83
C GLU A 135 -22.36 3.18 -5.55
N ARG A 136 -21.44 3.94 -6.16
CA ARG A 136 -19.99 3.71 -6.02
C ARG A 136 -19.55 3.71 -4.56
N GLY A 137 -19.99 4.67 -3.77
CA GLY A 137 -19.65 4.76 -2.35
C GLY A 137 -20.05 3.51 -1.56
N THR A 138 -21.28 3.05 -1.73
CA THR A 138 -21.81 1.85 -1.06
C THR A 138 -21.12 0.58 -1.53
N PHE A 139 -20.84 0.46 -2.84
CA PHE A 139 -20.10 -0.67 -3.40
C PHE A 139 -18.69 -0.77 -2.84
N PHE A 140 -17.91 0.33 -2.92
CA PHE A 140 -16.54 0.35 -2.40
C PHE A 140 -16.47 0.16 -0.89
N GLY A 141 -17.44 0.70 -0.15
CA GLY A 141 -17.58 0.46 1.28
C GLY A 141 -17.74 -1.02 1.61
N THR A 142 -18.70 -1.69 0.95
CA THR A 142 -18.94 -3.14 1.10
C THR A 142 -17.74 -3.97 0.66
N ARG A 143 -17.15 -3.63 -0.50
CA ARG A 143 -15.93 -4.28 -1.01
C ARG A 143 -14.78 -4.19 0.00
N ASN A 144 -14.52 -3.03 0.54
CA ASN A 144 -13.42 -2.84 1.48
C ASN A 144 -13.61 -3.65 2.77
N VAL A 145 -14.84 -3.77 3.28
CA VAL A 145 -15.16 -4.65 4.41
C VAL A 145 -14.85 -6.11 4.08
N LEU A 146 -15.28 -6.59 2.92
CA LEU A 146 -15.04 -7.99 2.48
C LEU A 146 -13.56 -8.26 2.26
N VAL A 147 -12.84 -7.36 1.59
CA VAL A 147 -11.39 -7.46 1.37
C VAL A 147 -10.64 -7.49 2.71
N SER A 148 -11.01 -6.61 3.65
CA SER A 148 -10.40 -6.60 4.99
C SER A 148 -10.70 -7.88 5.77
N ALA A 149 -11.93 -8.37 5.73
CA ALA A 149 -12.31 -9.63 6.38
C ALA A 149 -11.52 -10.82 5.78
N THR A 150 -11.38 -10.85 4.45
CA THR A 150 -10.56 -11.87 3.77
C THR A 150 -9.09 -11.78 4.21
N THR A 151 -8.53 -10.58 4.30
CA THR A 151 -7.15 -10.36 4.75
C THR A 151 -6.94 -10.85 6.18
N VAL A 152 -7.87 -10.52 7.08
CA VAL A 152 -7.83 -10.90 8.51
C VAL A 152 -7.82 -12.43 8.68
N ILE A 153 -8.48 -13.16 7.79
CA ILE A 153 -8.53 -14.63 7.82
C ILE A 153 -7.35 -15.25 7.06
N ALA A 154 -7.10 -14.78 5.84
CA ALA A 154 -6.15 -15.41 4.92
C ALA A 154 -4.68 -15.21 5.37
N VAL A 155 -4.32 -14.03 5.89
CA VAL A 155 -2.92 -13.77 6.29
C VAL A 155 -2.48 -14.69 7.43
N PRO A 156 -3.18 -14.80 8.57
CA PRO A 156 -2.79 -15.75 9.61
C PRO A 156 -2.81 -17.20 9.13
N PHE A 157 -3.81 -17.59 8.35
CA PHE A 157 -3.88 -18.95 7.80
C PHE A 157 -2.65 -19.29 6.96
N MET A 158 -2.26 -18.44 6.00
CA MET A 158 -1.09 -18.66 5.17
C MET A 158 0.21 -18.60 5.99
N SER A 159 0.28 -17.75 6.99
CA SER A 159 1.44 -17.63 7.87
C SER A 159 1.63 -18.87 8.73
N VAL A 160 0.55 -19.45 9.26
CA VAL A 160 0.60 -20.73 10.01
C VAL A 160 1.05 -21.87 9.10
N LEU A 161 0.62 -21.92 7.85
CA LEU A 161 1.10 -22.93 6.90
C LEU A 161 2.63 -22.86 6.70
N LEU A 162 3.19 -21.63 6.71
CA LEU A 162 4.63 -21.43 6.57
C LEU A 162 5.42 -21.87 7.82
N ASP A 163 4.83 -21.79 9.00
CA ASP A 163 5.48 -22.20 10.25
C ASP A 163 5.36 -23.69 10.53
N VAL A 164 4.20 -24.29 10.20
CA VAL A 164 3.87 -25.67 10.64
C VAL A 164 4.31 -26.71 9.62
N LEU A 165 4.24 -26.41 8.33
CA LEU A 165 4.60 -27.38 7.31
C LEU A 165 6.10 -27.31 6.96
N PRO A 166 6.77 -28.48 6.79
CA PRO A 166 8.15 -28.48 6.32
C PRO A 166 8.24 -28.06 4.85
N GLU A 167 9.40 -27.52 4.45
CA GLU A 167 9.70 -27.27 3.03
C GLU A 167 9.79 -28.58 2.22
N PRO A 168 9.31 -28.61 0.98
CA PRO A 168 8.68 -27.53 0.20
C PRO A 168 7.17 -27.36 0.43
N PHE A 169 6.55 -28.21 1.26
CA PHE A 169 5.09 -28.29 1.43
C PHE A 169 4.50 -26.96 1.95
N SER A 170 5.22 -26.21 2.77
CA SER A 170 4.80 -24.90 3.30
C SER A 170 4.58 -23.89 2.16
N ILE A 171 5.56 -23.74 1.29
CA ILE A 171 5.50 -22.84 0.12
C ILE A 171 4.42 -23.29 -0.89
N VAL A 172 4.36 -24.60 -1.15
CA VAL A 172 3.37 -25.20 -2.04
C VAL A 172 1.95 -24.96 -1.51
N ALA A 173 1.71 -25.14 -0.22
CA ALA A 173 0.39 -24.95 0.39
C ALA A 173 -0.06 -23.49 0.30
N VAL A 174 0.84 -22.53 0.52
CA VAL A 174 0.55 -21.09 0.38
C VAL A 174 0.20 -20.74 -1.07
N ILE A 175 1.01 -21.19 -2.04
CA ILE A 175 0.75 -20.93 -3.46
C ILE A 175 -0.55 -21.61 -3.89
N ALA A 176 -0.81 -22.85 -3.48
CA ALA A 176 -2.03 -23.58 -3.79
C ALA A 176 -3.28 -22.88 -3.23
N THR A 177 -3.19 -22.31 -2.02
CA THR A 177 -4.25 -21.48 -1.42
C THR A 177 -4.56 -20.27 -2.30
N GLY A 178 -3.54 -19.57 -2.77
CA GLY A 178 -3.70 -18.45 -3.71
C GLY A 178 -4.33 -18.86 -5.04
N LEU A 179 -3.93 -20.01 -5.60
CA LEU A 179 -4.48 -20.53 -6.85
C LEU A 179 -5.94 -21.00 -6.68
N ALA A 180 -6.28 -21.63 -5.57
CA ALA A 180 -7.67 -22.01 -5.27
C ALA A 180 -8.58 -20.77 -5.18
N ALA A 181 -8.12 -19.72 -4.51
CA ALA A 181 -8.83 -18.44 -4.44
C ALA A 181 -8.93 -17.77 -5.81
N ASN A 182 -7.85 -17.81 -6.62
CA ASN A 182 -7.87 -17.31 -7.99
C ASN A 182 -8.89 -18.04 -8.87
N PHE A 183 -9.11 -19.35 -8.65
CA PHE A 183 -10.16 -20.10 -9.34
C PHE A 183 -11.56 -19.56 -9.02
N VAL A 184 -11.83 -19.26 -7.76
CA VAL A 184 -13.09 -18.64 -7.34
C VAL A 184 -13.26 -17.26 -7.99
N ALA A 185 -12.19 -16.44 -8.00
CA ALA A 185 -12.20 -15.14 -8.67
C ALA A 185 -12.48 -15.27 -10.17
N TRP A 186 -11.83 -16.20 -10.85
CA TRP A 186 -12.02 -16.46 -12.28
C TRP A 186 -13.46 -16.89 -12.61
N GLN A 187 -14.05 -17.74 -11.78
CA GLN A 187 -15.45 -18.14 -11.93
C GLN A 187 -16.42 -16.97 -11.72
N ALA A 188 -16.14 -16.13 -10.71
CA ALA A 188 -16.96 -14.94 -10.43
C ALA A 188 -16.95 -13.96 -11.62
N VAL A 189 -15.77 -13.71 -12.22
CA VAL A 189 -15.65 -12.88 -13.43
C VAL A 189 -16.46 -13.44 -14.59
N GLY A 190 -16.48 -14.77 -14.76
CA GLY A 190 -17.25 -15.42 -15.82
C GLY A 190 -18.76 -15.25 -15.74
N ARG A 191 -19.27 -14.77 -14.60
CA ARG A 191 -20.70 -14.48 -14.37
C ARG A 191 -21.07 -13.01 -14.64
N ILE A 192 -20.09 -12.16 -14.95
CA ILE A 192 -20.34 -10.74 -15.24
C ILE A 192 -20.88 -10.63 -16.66
N HIS A 193 -22.06 -10.02 -16.80
CA HIS A 193 -22.63 -9.69 -18.08
C HIS A 193 -21.94 -8.46 -18.65
N GLU A 194 -21.46 -8.57 -19.86
CA GLU A 194 -20.66 -7.55 -20.54
C GLU A 194 -21.58 -6.56 -21.27
N GLU A 195 -21.53 -5.28 -20.89
CA GLU A 195 -22.09 -4.20 -21.68
C GLU A 195 -21.04 -3.63 -22.65
N PRO A 196 -21.44 -3.16 -23.85
CA PRO A 196 -20.52 -2.56 -24.81
C PRO A 196 -19.79 -1.37 -24.18
N ALA A 197 -18.45 -1.46 -24.08
CA ALA A 197 -17.65 -0.38 -23.53
C ALA A 197 -17.69 0.87 -24.43
N ALA A 198 -18.08 2.01 -23.87
CA ALA A 198 -17.94 3.30 -24.56
C ALA A 198 -16.45 3.55 -24.91
N ALA A 199 -16.22 4.02 -26.14
CA ALA A 199 -14.87 4.33 -26.62
C ALA A 199 -14.23 5.42 -25.74
N LEU A 200 -13.22 5.07 -24.98
CA LEU A 200 -12.41 6.04 -24.22
C LEU A 200 -11.43 6.70 -25.20
N ASP A 201 -11.67 7.96 -25.52
CA ASP A 201 -10.74 8.78 -26.29
C ASP A 201 -9.67 9.33 -25.32
N GLY A 202 -8.48 8.71 -25.34
CA GLY A 202 -7.52 8.79 -24.23
C GLY A 202 -6.22 9.53 -24.55
N ARG A 203 -6.24 10.72 -25.19
CA ARG A 203 -5.03 11.55 -25.29
C ARG A 203 -4.79 12.32 -23.99
N ILE A 204 -3.67 11.98 -23.31
CA ILE A 204 -3.25 12.69 -22.09
C ILE A 204 -2.60 14.02 -22.50
N PRO A 205 -3.13 15.20 -22.06
CA PRO A 205 -2.55 16.50 -22.38
C PRO A 205 -1.32 16.82 -21.51
N VAL A 206 -0.25 16.04 -21.70
CA VAL A 206 0.97 16.08 -20.86
C VAL A 206 1.52 17.49 -20.66
N ARG A 207 1.68 18.28 -21.76
CA ARG A 207 2.21 19.63 -21.68
C ARG A 207 1.35 20.57 -20.83
N ALA A 208 0.03 20.46 -20.95
CA ALA A 208 -0.90 21.32 -20.21
C ALA A 208 -0.95 20.96 -18.71
N ILE A 209 -0.82 19.68 -18.36
CA ILE A 209 -0.75 19.23 -16.96
C ILE A 209 0.59 19.65 -16.33
N TRP A 210 1.69 19.51 -17.08
CA TRP A 210 3.02 19.88 -16.59
C TRP A 210 3.19 21.40 -16.44
N ALA A 211 2.50 22.20 -17.24
CA ALA A 211 2.45 23.66 -17.13
C ALA A 211 1.70 24.13 -15.87
N ASP A 212 0.73 23.34 -15.39
CA ASP A 212 0.01 23.62 -14.15
C ASP A 212 0.92 23.45 -12.93
N ARG A 213 1.23 24.56 -12.25
CA ARG A 213 2.17 24.54 -11.11
C ARG A 213 1.73 23.69 -9.95
N PRO A 214 0.46 23.74 -9.48
CA PRO A 214 -0.06 22.83 -8.44
C PRO A 214 0.08 21.36 -8.80
N ALA A 215 -0.40 20.98 -9.99
CA ALA A 215 -0.35 19.60 -10.47
C ALA A 215 1.09 19.08 -10.56
N ARG A 216 2.00 19.85 -11.16
CA ARG A 216 3.41 19.50 -11.27
C ARG A 216 4.08 19.28 -9.90
N ARG A 217 3.83 20.17 -8.92
CA ARG A 217 4.38 20.03 -7.56
C ARG A 217 3.89 18.77 -6.87
N MET A 218 2.62 18.42 -7.07
CA MET A 218 2.05 17.18 -6.51
C MET A 218 2.65 15.94 -7.17
N ILE A 219 2.82 15.94 -8.49
CA ILE A 219 3.47 14.85 -9.22
C ILE A 219 4.92 14.65 -8.74
N ILE A 220 5.68 15.75 -8.58
CA ILE A 220 7.05 15.68 -8.05
C ILE A 220 7.07 15.17 -6.61
N ALA A 221 6.15 15.64 -5.76
CA ALA A 221 6.06 15.15 -4.38
C ALA A 221 5.77 13.65 -4.32
N PHE A 222 4.93 13.14 -5.19
CA PHE A 222 4.62 11.71 -5.26
C PHE A 222 5.79 10.88 -5.81
N PHE A 223 6.52 11.39 -6.80
CA PHE A 223 7.76 10.79 -7.27
C PHE A 223 8.77 10.63 -6.13
N VAL A 224 9.07 11.72 -5.43
CA VAL A 224 10.03 11.72 -4.31
C VAL A 224 9.55 10.81 -3.18
N TRP A 225 8.25 10.83 -2.85
CA TRP A 225 7.69 9.93 -1.85
C TRP A 225 7.90 8.47 -2.19
N ASN A 226 7.57 8.04 -3.41
CA ASN A 226 7.75 6.65 -3.82
C ASN A 226 9.23 6.25 -3.88
N THR A 227 10.12 7.17 -4.29
CA THR A 227 11.57 6.94 -4.25
C THR A 227 12.03 6.63 -2.82
N ILE A 228 11.65 7.47 -1.86
CA ILE A 228 12.02 7.29 -0.45
C ILE A 228 11.38 6.03 0.14
N LEU A 229 10.13 5.77 -0.20
CA LEU A 229 9.39 4.61 0.31
C LEU A 229 10.03 3.31 -0.15
N LEU A 230 10.23 3.14 -1.46
CA LEU A 230 10.77 1.91 -2.05
C LEU A 230 12.27 1.73 -1.78
N PHE A 231 12.98 2.79 -1.40
CA PHE A 231 14.35 2.68 -0.91
C PHE A 231 14.46 1.76 0.31
N SER A 232 13.42 1.70 1.15
CA SER A 232 13.50 0.98 2.43
C SER A 232 12.40 -0.05 2.68
N ALA A 233 11.21 0.11 2.09
CA ALA A 233 10.05 -0.70 2.43
C ALA A 233 10.25 -2.23 2.33
N PRO A 234 10.93 -2.77 1.31
CA PRO A 234 11.12 -4.22 1.20
C PRO A 234 11.96 -4.83 2.32
N TYR A 235 12.88 -4.04 2.88
CA TYR A 235 13.88 -4.54 3.82
C TYR A 235 13.34 -4.74 5.23
N PHE A 236 12.21 -4.13 5.58
CA PHE A 236 11.53 -4.43 6.84
C PHE A 236 11.10 -5.89 6.89
N ALA A 237 10.40 -6.37 5.86
CA ALA A 237 9.98 -7.76 5.78
C ALA A 237 11.17 -8.72 5.68
N TYR A 238 12.20 -8.38 4.91
CA TYR A 238 13.42 -9.17 4.82
C TYR A 238 14.11 -9.27 6.19
N HIS A 239 14.26 -8.16 6.90
CA HIS A 239 14.87 -8.15 8.24
C HIS A 239 14.07 -8.96 9.25
N GLN A 240 12.74 -8.90 9.22
CA GLN A 240 11.84 -9.70 10.05
C GLN A 240 12.04 -11.20 9.84
N VAL A 241 12.05 -11.62 8.57
CA VAL A 241 12.07 -13.04 8.19
C VAL A 241 13.48 -13.63 8.30
N VAL A 242 14.49 -12.93 7.77
CA VAL A 242 15.84 -13.47 7.60
C VAL A 242 16.73 -13.19 8.82
N ASN A 243 16.77 -11.91 9.28
CA ASN A 243 17.70 -11.51 10.33
C ASN A 243 17.15 -11.77 11.75
N LEU A 244 15.87 -11.43 11.98
CA LEU A 244 15.24 -11.60 13.29
C LEU A 244 14.57 -12.98 13.45
N GLN A 245 14.36 -13.69 12.35
CA GLN A 245 13.71 -15.02 12.33
C GLN A 245 12.38 -15.06 13.11
N ILE A 246 11.58 -13.98 12.96
CA ILE A 246 10.29 -13.88 13.63
C ILE A 246 9.35 -14.93 13.02
N PRO A 247 8.65 -15.75 13.83
CA PRO A 247 7.69 -16.71 13.32
C PRO A 247 6.65 -16.07 12.40
N MET A 248 6.35 -16.72 11.29
CA MET A 248 5.43 -16.18 10.27
C MET A 248 4.01 -15.99 10.83
N SER A 249 3.57 -16.86 11.74
CA SER A 249 2.29 -16.72 12.46
C SER A 249 2.20 -15.40 13.22
N ILE A 250 3.29 -14.99 13.89
CA ILE A 250 3.36 -13.72 14.62
C ILE A 250 3.33 -12.55 13.65
N LEU A 251 4.06 -12.61 12.53
CA LEU A 251 4.02 -11.60 11.48
C LEU A 251 2.62 -11.49 10.84
N GLY A 252 1.96 -12.64 10.68
CA GLY A 252 0.57 -12.69 10.22
C GLY A 252 -0.39 -11.98 11.17
N LEU A 253 -0.30 -12.27 12.48
CA LEU A 253 -1.11 -11.60 13.52
C LEU A 253 -0.80 -10.10 13.60
N ALA A 254 0.48 -9.71 13.51
CA ALA A 254 0.88 -8.32 13.48
C ALA A 254 0.28 -7.58 12.27
N THR A 255 0.26 -8.21 11.10
CA THR A 255 -0.35 -7.66 9.88
C THR A 255 -1.86 -7.41 10.07
N VAL A 256 -2.56 -8.35 10.71
CA VAL A 256 -3.98 -8.16 11.08
C VAL A 256 -4.14 -7.00 12.05
N GLY A 257 -3.34 -6.95 13.10
CA GLY A 257 -3.36 -5.87 14.09
C GLY A 257 -3.11 -4.50 13.45
N ILE A 258 -2.08 -4.39 12.59
CA ILE A 258 -1.77 -3.18 11.80
C ILE A 258 -2.97 -2.78 10.95
N SER A 259 -3.61 -3.72 10.27
CA SER A 259 -4.76 -3.45 9.40
C SER A 259 -5.95 -2.88 10.17
N LEU A 260 -6.31 -3.50 11.30
CA LEU A 260 -7.41 -3.06 12.15
C LEU A 260 -7.13 -1.69 12.79
N LEU A 261 -5.93 -1.48 13.31
CA LEU A 261 -5.52 -0.21 13.88
C LEU A 261 -5.44 0.90 12.82
N THR A 262 -4.97 0.59 11.60
CA THR A 262 -4.93 1.53 10.48
C THR A 262 -6.34 1.95 10.08
N MET A 263 -7.29 1.02 10.04
CA MET A 263 -8.69 1.33 9.75
C MET A 263 -9.28 2.28 10.80
N ALA A 264 -9.05 2.01 12.06
CA ALA A 264 -9.52 2.85 13.17
C ALA A 264 -8.86 4.25 13.15
N SER A 265 -7.53 4.30 12.96
CA SER A 265 -6.78 5.56 12.90
C SER A 265 -7.14 6.39 11.67
N SER A 266 -7.34 5.78 10.49
CA SER A 266 -7.75 6.48 9.27
C SER A 266 -9.06 7.21 9.45
N ARG A 267 -10.04 6.62 10.16
CA ARG A 267 -11.31 7.28 10.47
C ARG A 267 -11.10 8.52 11.34
N ALA A 268 -10.26 8.42 12.37
CA ALA A 268 -9.92 9.55 13.22
C ALA A 268 -9.21 10.67 12.42
N TRP A 269 -8.23 10.30 11.60
CA TRP A 269 -7.50 11.22 10.75
C TRP A 269 -8.36 11.89 9.68
N GLY A 270 -9.38 11.21 9.14
CA GLY A 270 -10.37 11.81 8.24
C GLY A 270 -11.09 12.99 8.87
N VAL A 271 -11.61 12.82 10.10
CA VAL A 271 -12.25 13.90 10.87
C VAL A 271 -11.28 15.07 11.16
N TRP A 272 -10.01 14.76 11.42
CA TRP A 272 -9.00 15.80 11.63
C TRP A 272 -8.62 16.50 10.33
N ALA A 273 -8.57 15.79 9.19
CA ALA A 273 -8.30 16.37 7.89
C ALA A 273 -9.29 17.49 7.53
N ASP A 274 -10.57 17.30 7.84
CA ASP A 274 -11.61 18.31 7.64
C ASP A 274 -11.38 19.57 8.47
N ARG A 275 -10.76 19.43 9.66
CA ARG A 275 -10.53 20.54 10.60
C ARG A 275 -9.24 21.30 10.36
N ILE A 276 -8.12 20.58 10.17
CA ILE A 276 -6.77 21.18 10.11
C ILE A 276 -6.17 21.17 8.71
N GLY A 277 -6.85 20.53 7.74
CA GLY A 277 -6.44 20.41 6.34
C GLY A 277 -5.65 19.14 6.05
N THR A 278 -5.86 18.60 4.87
CA THR A 278 -5.27 17.35 4.37
C THR A 278 -3.75 17.35 4.39
N LYS A 279 -3.12 18.47 3.99
CA LYS A 279 -1.67 18.63 4.00
C LYS A 279 -1.07 18.50 5.40
N SER A 280 -1.74 19.01 6.42
CA SER A 280 -1.31 18.90 7.82
C SER A 280 -1.28 17.45 8.28
N ILE A 281 -2.34 16.68 7.95
CA ILE A 281 -2.43 15.24 8.25
C ILE A 281 -1.35 14.47 7.51
N THR A 282 -1.09 14.78 6.23
CA THR A 282 -0.04 14.14 5.46
C THR A 282 1.34 14.34 6.09
N VAL A 283 1.66 15.57 6.51
CA VAL A 283 2.94 15.89 7.17
C VAL A 283 3.07 15.18 8.52
N ILE A 284 2.01 15.13 9.33
CA ILE A 284 2.01 14.36 10.59
C ILE A 284 2.25 12.88 10.31
N GLY A 285 1.55 12.30 9.34
CA GLY A 285 1.72 10.92 8.93
C GLY A 285 3.16 10.61 8.51
N VAL A 286 3.79 11.50 7.72
CA VAL A 286 5.20 11.39 7.34
C VAL A 286 6.12 11.39 8.56
N ILE A 287 5.90 12.30 9.52
CA ILE A 287 6.72 12.38 10.75
C ILE A 287 6.60 11.07 11.55
N VAL A 288 5.39 10.54 11.73
CA VAL A 288 5.16 9.29 12.46
C VAL A 288 5.83 8.11 11.75
N ILE A 289 5.67 8.00 10.42
CA ILE A 289 6.30 6.93 9.63
C ILE A 289 7.83 7.09 9.57
N ALA A 290 8.38 8.30 9.71
CA ALA A 290 9.82 8.49 9.79
C ALA A 290 10.42 7.99 11.13
N VAL A 291 9.63 7.91 12.18
CA VAL A 291 10.07 7.34 13.48
C VAL A 291 10.08 5.80 13.44
N THR A 292 9.24 5.17 12.62
CA THR A 292 9.13 3.70 12.52
C THR A 292 10.48 3.01 12.30
N PRO A 293 11.35 3.40 11.34
CA PRO A 293 12.64 2.74 11.15
C PRO A 293 13.58 2.86 12.36
N VAL A 294 13.41 3.91 13.19
CA VAL A 294 14.20 4.06 14.43
C VAL A 294 13.86 2.95 15.43
N VAL A 295 12.59 2.55 15.51
CA VAL A 295 12.18 1.40 16.35
C VAL A 295 12.88 0.13 15.90
N TRP A 296 13.01 -0.09 14.58
CA TRP A 296 13.70 -1.25 14.01
C TRP A 296 15.21 -1.26 14.28
N LEU A 297 15.84 -0.08 14.49
CA LEU A 297 17.23 0.00 14.95
C LEU A 297 17.44 -0.66 16.31
N LEU A 298 16.42 -0.64 17.16
CA LEU A 298 16.50 -1.15 18.55
C LEU A 298 16.09 -2.63 18.65
N MET A 299 15.64 -3.23 17.54
CA MET A 299 15.23 -4.64 17.52
C MET A 299 16.42 -5.58 17.26
N ASN A 300 16.47 -6.60 18.05
CA ASN A 300 17.38 -7.73 17.91
C ASN A 300 16.62 -9.03 18.21
N PRO A 301 17.21 -10.22 18.04
CA PRO A 301 16.53 -11.49 18.29
C PRO A 301 15.93 -11.67 19.70
N ARG A 302 16.33 -10.85 20.69
CA ARG A 302 15.77 -10.88 22.05
C ARG A 302 14.69 -9.85 22.31
N THR A 303 14.71 -8.71 21.59
CA THR A 303 13.83 -7.56 21.89
C THR A 303 12.76 -7.29 20.82
N TRP A 304 12.73 -8.08 19.73
CA TRP A 304 11.84 -7.85 18.59
C TRP A 304 10.35 -7.79 18.99
N ALA A 305 9.92 -8.55 20.00
CA ALA A 305 8.50 -8.58 20.38
C ALA A 305 7.98 -7.22 20.86
N VAL A 306 8.75 -6.52 21.71
CA VAL A 306 8.40 -5.18 22.19
C VAL A 306 8.46 -4.16 21.06
N GLY A 307 9.51 -4.27 20.24
CA GLY A 307 9.66 -3.41 19.07
C GLY A 307 8.55 -3.59 18.05
N LEU A 308 8.10 -4.82 17.80
CA LEU A 308 7.00 -5.13 16.88
C LEU A 308 5.69 -4.48 17.34
N ILE A 309 5.39 -4.48 18.65
CA ILE A 309 4.20 -3.80 19.19
C ILE A 309 4.30 -2.29 18.96
N ALA A 310 5.46 -1.70 19.24
CA ALA A 310 5.70 -0.27 19.01
C ALA A 310 5.57 0.09 17.51
N ASP A 311 6.16 -0.75 16.64
CA ASP A 311 6.02 -0.62 15.18
C ASP A 311 4.55 -0.70 14.74
N MET A 312 3.79 -1.65 15.24
CA MET A 312 2.36 -1.80 14.92
C MET A 312 1.57 -0.51 15.21
N ILE A 313 1.81 0.12 16.35
CA ILE A 313 1.12 1.37 16.76
C ILE A 313 1.55 2.53 15.86
N LEU A 314 2.85 2.72 15.66
CA LEU A 314 3.39 3.82 14.85
C LEU A 314 3.01 3.65 13.37
N THR A 315 3.22 2.47 12.83
CA THR A 315 2.90 2.14 11.42
C THR A 315 1.42 2.34 11.16
N SER A 316 0.54 1.81 12.02
CA SER A 316 -0.91 1.95 11.86
C SER A 316 -1.38 3.40 11.94
N THR A 317 -0.84 4.17 12.88
CA THR A 317 -1.18 5.59 13.06
C THR A 317 -0.68 6.42 11.88
N GLY A 318 0.56 6.21 11.47
CA GLY A 318 1.19 6.96 10.38
C GLY A 318 0.57 6.63 9.01
N TRP A 319 0.40 5.36 8.68
CA TRP A 319 -0.29 4.96 7.44
C TRP A 319 -1.76 5.34 7.45
N GLY A 320 -2.44 5.34 8.62
CA GLY A 320 -3.79 5.86 8.73
C GLY A 320 -3.90 7.31 8.28
N ALA A 321 -2.96 8.17 8.70
CA ALA A 321 -2.88 9.56 8.27
C ALA A 321 -2.49 9.68 6.78
N LEU A 322 -1.50 8.90 6.32
CA LEU A 322 -1.04 8.93 4.94
C LEU A 322 -2.10 8.43 3.96
N ASN A 323 -2.86 7.39 4.29
CA ASN A 323 -3.93 6.89 3.43
C ASN A 323 -5.00 7.95 3.19
N VAL A 324 -5.37 8.72 4.22
CA VAL A 324 -6.28 9.87 4.06
C VAL A 324 -5.61 10.96 3.24
N GLY A 325 -4.37 11.34 3.61
CA GLY A 325 -3.63 12.43 2.98
C GLY A 325 -3.32 12.19 1.50
N MET A 326 -2.79 11.04 1.17
CA MET A 326 -2.40 10.68 -0.21
C MET A 326 -3.60 10.41 -1.13
N ALA A 327 -4.78 10.10 -0.57
CA ALA A 327 -6.01 10.01 -1.34
C ALA A 327 -6.59 11.40 -1.64
N THR A 328 -6.61 12.30 -0.66
CA THR A 328 -7.34 13.56 -0.75
C THR A 328 -6.49 14.75 -1.25
N LEU A 329 -5.19 14.78 -0.91
CA LEU A 329 -4.30 15.87 -1.34
C LEU A 329 -4.17 16.02 -2.87
N PRO A 330 -4.03 14.94 -3.68
CA PRO A 330 -4.05 15.04 -5.13
C PRO A 330 -5.38 15.58 -5.66
N MET A 331 -6.53 15.27 -5.00
CA MET A 331 -7.85 15.75 -5.42
C MET A 331 -7.98 17.27 -5.26
N GLU A 332 -7.30 17.88 -4.26
CA GLU A 332 -7.34 19.33 -4.06
C GLU A 332 -6.62 20.11 -5.16
N VAL A 333 -5.62 19.48 -5.82
CA VAL A 333 -4.77 20.15 -6.82
C VAL A 333 -5.01 19.66 -8.24
N ALA A 334 -5.78 18.61 -8.44
CA ALA A 334 -6.07 18.06 -9.77
C ALA A 334 -6.86 19.10 -10.61
N PRO A 335 -6.39 19.43 -11.83
CA PRO A 335 -7.15 20.30 -12.73
C PRO A 335 -8.47 19.63 -13.13
N ARG A 336 -9.61 20.25 -12.82
CA ARG A 336 -10.96 19.63 -12.99
C ARG A 336 -11.19 19.07 -14.39
N GLU A 337 -10.83 19.82 -15.42
CA GLU A 337 -11.04 19.43 -16.83
C GLU A 337 -10.04 18.37 -17.34
N LYS A 338 -8.94 18.12 -16.60
CA LYS A 338 -7.83 17.24 -16.99
C LYS A 338 -7.51 16.21 -15.91
N ALA A 339 -8.47 15.93 -15.03
CA ALA A 339 -8.24 15.11 -13.84
C ALA A 339 -7.75 13.68 -14.18
N SER A 340 -8.36 13.03 -15.19
CA SER A 340 -7.94 11.69 -15.61
C SER A 340 -6.49 11.65 -16.11
N GLY A 341 -6.11 12.63 -16.94
CA GLY A 341 -4.73 12.76 -17.42
C GLY A 341 -3.75 13.09 -16.30
N PHE A 342 -4.15 13.94 -15.34
CA PHE A 342 -3.35 14.23 -14.16
C PHE A 342 -3.07 12.97 -13.34
N TYR A 343 -4.09 12.15 -13.04
CA TYR A 343 -3.90 10.91 -12.28
C TYR A 343 -3.05 9.90 -13.03
N ALA A 344 -3.20 9.80 -14.36
CA ALA A 344 -2.36 8.93 -15.17
C ALA A 344 -0.87 9.33 -15.07
N MET A 345 -0.56 10.63 -15.18
CA MET A 345 0.81 11.14 -15.00
C MET A 345 1.31 10.98 -13.56
N TYR A 346 0.44 11.26 -12.58
CA TYR A 346 0.75 11.14 -11.16
C TYR A 346 1.20 9.73 -10.80
N PHE A 347 0.44 8.71 -11.20
CA PHE A 347 0.78 7.32 -10.94
C PHE A 347 1.97 6.82 -11.77
N ALA A 348 2.07 7.20 -13.06
CA ALA A 348 3.17 6.78 -13.91
C ALA A 348 4.52 7.35 -13.42
N ILE A 349 4.56 8.64 -13.09
CA ILE A 349 5.77 9.30 -12.59
C ILE A 349 6.10 8.80 -11.16
N GLY A 350 5.07 8.54 -10.34
CA GLY A 350 5.25 7.89 -9.04
C GLY A 350 5.86 6.51 -9.15
N ALA A 351 5.45 5.70 -10.13
CA ALA A 351 6.02 4.38 -10.41
C ALA A 351 7.51 4.47 -10.80
N LEU A 352 7.89 5.46 -11.62
CA LEU A 352 9.29 5.73 -11.93
C LEU A 352 10.08 6.08 -10.67
N GLY A 353 9.51 6.90 -9.78
CA GLY A 353 10.11 7.18 -8.47
C GLY A 353 10.35 5.92 -7.66
N GLY A 354 9.36 5.02 -7.62
CA GLY A 354 9.49 3.72 -6.95
C GLY A 354 10.61 2.85 -7.52
N LEU A 355 10.76 2.82 -8.84
CA LEU A 355 11.85 2.10 -9.51
C LEU A 355 13.22 2.66 -9.12
N VAL A 356 13.38 3.99 -9.15
CA VAL A 356 14.62 4.67 -8.71
C VAL A 356 14.92 4.34 -7.25
N GLY A 357 13.88 4.39 -6.39
CA GLY A 357 14.02 4.06 -4.97
C GLY A 357 14.44 2.62 -4.73
N ALA A 358 13.81 1.66 -5.42
CA ALA A 358 14.16 0.25 -5.31
C ALA A 358 15.58 -0.04 -5.79
N ALA A 359 16.00 0.56 -6.92
CA ALA A 359 17.36 0.40 -7.44
C ALA A 359 18.40 0.98 -6.46
N ALA A 360 18.19 2.20 -5.96
CA ALA A 360 19.10 2.84 -4.99
C ALA A 360 19.12 2.08 -3.65
N GLY A 361 17.94 1.67 -3.16
CA GLY A 361 17.81 0.88 -1.94
C GLY A 361 18.45 -0.49 -2.06
N GLY A 362 18.28 -1.17 -3.22
CA GLY A 362 18.91 -2.46 -3.52
C GLY A 362 20.44 -2.39 -3.49
N ALA A 363 20.99 -1.41 -4.21
CA ALA A 363 22.42 -1.18 -4.22
C ALA A 363 22.97 -0.90 -2.81
N PHE A 364 22.30 -0.02 -2.06
CA PHE A 364 22.71 0.30 -0.71
C PHE A 364 22.55 -0.89 0.25
N ALA A 365 21.44 -1.63 0.17
CA ALA A 365 21.21 -2.82 0.98
C ALA A 365 22.27 -3.90 0.71
N GLY A 366 22.64 -4.15 -0.56
CA GLY A 366 23.69 -5.10 -0.91
C GLY A 366 25.06 -4.74 -0.33
N LEU A 367 25.34 -3.43 -0.17
CA LEU A 367 26.58 -2.97 0.47
C LEU A 367 26.58 -3.16 1.98
N VAL A 368 25.44 -2.92 2.66
CA VAL A 368 25.39 -2.91 4.13
C VAL A 368 24.95 -4.24 4.73
N GLU A 369 24.18 -5.06 4.00
CA GLU A 369 23.60 -6.31 4.51
C GLU A 369 24.64 -7.27 5.10
N PRO A 370 25.84 -7.48 4.48
CA PRO A 370 26.83 -8.40 5.04
C PRO A 370 27.45 -7.94 6.36
N ALA A 371 27.32 -6.64 6.68
CA ALA A 371 27.91 -6.08 7.89
C ALA A 371 27.22 -6.60 9.16
N ARG A 372 28.04 -6.97 10.13
CA ARG A 372 27.62 -7.30 11.50
C ARG A 372 28.54 -6.51 12.45
N PHE A 373 27.94 -5.86 13.43
CA PHE A 373 28.71 -5.10 14.40
C PHE A 373 28.08 -5.19 15.78
N THR A 374 28.91 -5.15 16.81
CA THR A 374 28.47 -5.25 18.19
C THR A 374 28.66 -3.90 18.88
N VAL A 375 27.58 -3.37 19.45
CA VAL A 375 27.60 -2.12 20.21
C VAL A 375 27.03 -2.42 21.62
N PHE A 376 27.80 -2.13 22.65
CA PHE A 376 27.43 -2.44 24.06
C PHE A 376 26.95 -3.87 24.27
N GLY A 377 27.61 -4.85 23.64
CA GLY A 377 27.25 -6.26 23.76
C GLY A 377 25.99 -6.72 23.01
N THR A 378 25.38 -5.83 22.22
CA THR A 378 24.25 -6.12 21.36
C THR A 378 24.71 -6.22 19.91
N GLU A 379 24.34 -7.31 19.23
CA GLU A 379 24.61 -7.51 17.80
C GLU A 379 23.62 -6.69 16.95
N PHE A 380 24.17 -6.01 15.98
CA PHE A 380 23.44 -5.21 14.98
C PHE A 380 23.67 -5.75 13.58
N PHE A 381 22.63 -5.72 12.77
CA PHE A 381 22.65 -6.13 11.37
C PHE A 381 22.85 -4.90 10.46
N GLY A 382 23.59 -5.08 9.36
CA GLY A 382 23.86 -3.99 8.44
C GLY A 382 22.60 -3.30 7.88
N LEU A 383 21.48 -4.04 7.68
CA LEU A 383 20.20 -3.45 7.26
C LEU A 383 19.63 -2.40 8.23
N GLN A 384 20.04 -2.42 9.49
CA GLN A 384 19.63 -1.38 10.45
C GLN A 384 20.25 0.00 10.10
N ILE A 385 21.42 0.03 9.43
CA ILE A 385 21.99 1.27 8.89
C ILE A 385 21.06 1.83 7.78
N LEU A 386 20.56 0.96 6.90
CA LEU A 386 19.59 1.37 5.87
C LEU A 386 18.32 1.94 6.52
N MET A 387 17.85 1.37 7.62
CA MET A 387 16.68 1.87 8.35
C MET A 387 16.91 3.26 8.93
N LEU A 388 18.11 3.54 9.46
CA LEU A 388 18.49 4.88 9.92
C LEU A 388 18.46 5.90 8.77
N VAL A 389 19.08 5.55 7.64
CA VAL A 389 19.07 6.39 6.43
C VAL A 389 17.64 6.63 5.95
N ALA A 390 16.80 5.58 5.93
CA ALA A 390 15.40 5.69 5.55
C ALA A 390 14.60 6.64 6.44
N SER A 391 14.87 6.66 7.75
CA SER A 391 14.24 7.59 8.69
C SER A 391 14.54 9.04 8.32
N VAL A 392 15.80 9.35 8.05
CA VAL A 392 16.23 10.69 7.62
C VAL A 392 15.61 11.06 6.27
N LEU A 393 15.67 10.17 5.28
CA LEU A 393 15.10 10.41 3.96
C LEU A 393 13.60 10.69 4.01
N ARG A 394 12.85 10.00 4.88
CA ARG A 394 11.42 10.24 5.07
C ARG A 394 11.12 11.64 5.57
N LEU A 395 11.97 12.24 6.38
CA LEU A 395 11.80 13.63 6.83
C LEU A 395 12.08 14.63 5.71
N LEU A 396 12.97 14.30 4.77
CA LEU A 396 13.32 15.19 3.64
C LEU A 396 12.17 15.40 2.64
N ILE A 397 11.10 14.58 2.67
CA ILE A 397 9.91 14.83 1.85
C ILE A 397 9.07 16.02 2.34
N ILE A 398 9.18 16.38 3.62
CA ILE A 398 8.34 17.44 4.23
C ILE A 398 8.48 18.78 3.49
N PRO A 399 9.68 19.31 3.19
CA PRO A 399 9.83 20.51 2.38
C PRO A 399 9.21 20.42 0.98
N VAL A 400 9.20 19.23 0.39
CA VAL A 400 8.59 19.01 -0.93
C VAL A 400 7.07 19.08 -0.84
N ILE A 401 6.46 18.44 0.16
CA ILE A 401 5.02 18.51 0.45
C ILE A 401 4.61 19.96 0.77
N HIS A 402 5.43 20.72 1.47
CA HIS A 402 5.12 22.12 1.78
C HIS A 402 4.96 22.99 0.54
N ARG A 403 5.64 22.68 -0.56
CA ARG A 403 5.51 23.41 -1.84
C ARG A 403 4.19 23.14 -2.59
N VAL A 404 3.45 22.08 -2.21
CA VAL A 404 2.13 21.79 -2.79
C VAL A 404 1.12 22.80 -2.25
N PRO A 405 0.42 23.58 -3.05
CA PRO A 405 -0.57 24.53 -2.58
C PRO A 405 -1.82 23.78 -2.10
N THR A 406 -2.40 24.23 -0.99
CA THR A 406 -3.64 23.67 -0.42
C THR A 406 -4.49 24.78 0.16
N ARG A 407 -5.79 24.56 0.25
CA ARG A 407 -6.75 25.56 0.77
C ARG A 407 -6.60 25.79 2.27
N ARG A 408 -6.28 24.74 3.02
CA ARG A 408 -6.10 24.79 4.48
C ARG A 408 -4.78 24.11 4.86
N TYR A 409 -4.03 24.76 5.73
CA TYR A 409 -2.82 24.18 6.32
C TYR A 409 -2.59 24.77 7.70
N VAL A 410 -2.48 23.88 8.69
CA VAL A 410 -2.02 24.22 10.05
C VAL A 410 -0.71 23.49 10.30
N SER A 411 0.36 24.22 10.60
CA SER A 411 1.66 23.56 10.78
C SER A 411 1.63 22.59 11.98
N PRO A 412 2.27 21.42 11.89
CA PRO A 412 2.36 20.47 13.00
C PRO A 412 2.94 21.11 14.28
N ARG A 413 3.85 22.07 14.12
CA ARG A 413 4.41 22.84 15.24
C ARG A 413 3.32 23.57 16.03
N HIS A 414 2.40 24.27 15.37
CA HIS A 414 1.28 24.95 16.03
C HIS A 414 0.34 23.97 16.72
N LEU A 415 0.08 22.82 16.09
CA LEU A 415 -0.76 21.76 16.69
C LEU A 415 -0.09 21.20 17.96
N MET A 416 1.20 20.93 17.92
CA MET A 416 1.95 20.43 19.07
C MET A 416 1.99 21.44 20.22
N VAL A 417 2.25 22.72 19.92
CA VAL A 417 2.22 23.80 20.93
C VAL A 417 0.84 23.93 21.53
N ASN A 418 -0.23 23.86 20.72
CA ASN A 418 -1.59 23.92 21.23
C ASN A 418 -1.95 22.70 22.08
N ALA A 419 -1.55 21.49 21.68
CA ALA A 419 -1.77 20.26 22.45
C ALA A 419 -1.03 20.32 23.79
N LEU A 420 0.24 20.71 23.79
CA LEU A 420 1.03 20.90 25.02
C LEU A 420 0.43 21.97 25.93
N SER A 421 -0.08 23.06 25.38
CA SER A 421 -0.74 24.13 26.17
C SER A 421 -2.03 23.64 26.83
N VAL A 422 -2.78 22.75 26.16
CA VAL A 422 -4.00 22.14 26.73
C VAL A 422 -3.64 21.15 27.85
N ILE A 423 -2.61 20.35 27.66
CA ILE A 423 -2.10 19.42 28.70
C ILE A 423 -1.56 20.22 29.89
N ALA A 424 -0.76 21.25 29.66
CA ALA A 424 -0.23 22.10 30.69
C ALA A 424 -1.31 22.85 31.52
N ARG A 425 -2.43 23.22 30.88
CA ARG A 425 -3.58 23.84 31.58
C ARG A 425 -4.40 22.85 32.42
N ARG A 426 -4.31 21.56 32.14
CA ARG A 426 -4.98 20.47 32.89
C ARG A 426 -4.08 19.88 33.99
N SER A 427 -2.78 20.14 33.95
CA SER A 427 -1.87 19.72 35.02
C SER A 427 -1.95 20.69 36.20
N PRO A 428 -1.87 20.24 37.46
CA PRO A 428 -1.91 21.10 38.63
C PRO A 428 -0.65 21.97 38.82
N VAL A 429 0.31 21.92 37.89
CA VAL A 429 1.51 22.76 37.90
C VAL A 429 1.17 24.12 37.30
N ARG A 430 1.39 25.21 38.07
CA ARG A 430 1.12 26.60 37.68
C ARG A 430 1.72 26.92 36.30
N PRO A 431 0.93 27.55 35.40
CA PRO A 431 1.42 27.89 34.06
C PRO A 431 2.46 29.03 34.15
N VAL A 432 3.60 28.81 33.48
CA VAL A 432 4.47 29.91 33.08
C VAL A 432 3.72 30.74 32.04
N GLU A 433 3.56 32.04 32.26
CA GLU A 433 2.88 32.95 31.35
C GLU A 433 3.55 32.97 29.97
N PHE A 434 2.99 32.24 29.02
CA PHE A 434 3.25 32.45 27.61
C PHE A 434 2.15 33.34 27.03
N GLY A 435 2.56 34.46 26.45
CA GLY A 435 1.73 35.53 25.94
C GLY A 435 0.52 35.07 25.11
N ARG A 436 -0.53 35.86 25.21
CA ARG A 436 -1.88 35.75 24.58
C ARG A 436 -1.88 35.04 23.23
N ILE A 437 -2.33 33.80 23.22
CA ILE A 437 -2.76 33.10 22.01
C ILE A 437 -4.28 32.93 22.10
N THR A 438 -4.97 33.49 21.11
CA THR A 438 -6.40 33.56 20.93
C THR A 438 -7.10 32.21 21.16
N ARG A 439 -8.25 32.28 21.82
CA ARG A 439 -9.19 31.21 22.18
C ARG A 439 -9.56 30.37 20.96
N PHE A 440 -9.07 29.15 20.89
CA PHE A 440 -9.75 28.05 20.17
C PHE A 440 -10.06 26.94 21.18
N GLY A 441 -11.33 26.83 21.52
CA GLY A 441 -11.82 25.77 22.39
C GLY A 441 -11.80 24.42 21.66
N PHE A 442 -10.90 23.52 22.04
CA PHE A 442 -10.96 22.11 21.66
C PHE A 442 -11.94 21.40 22.59
N ALA A 443 -13.18 21.23 22.17
CA ALA A 443 -14.08 20.26 22.76
C ALA A 443 -13.90 18.92 22.07
N PHE A 444 -13.50 17.88 22.82
CA PHE A 444 -13.62 16.51 22.34
C PHE A 444 -15.10 16.22 22.07
N PRO A 445 -15.47 15.60 20.93
CA PRO A 445 -16.85 15.26 20.69
C PRO A 445 -17.30 14.25 21.75
N ARG A 446 -18.21 14.65 22.64
CA ARG A 446 -19.02 13.73 23.42
C ARG A 446 -19.89 12.97 22.41
N PHE A 447 -19.86 11.66 22.44
CA PHE A 447 -20.77 10.81 21.70
C PHE A 447 -22.22 11.17 22.13
N GLY A 448 -22.89 11.98 21.34
CA GLY A 448 -24.29 12.29 21.50
C GLY A 448 -25.14 11.10 21.09
N LYS A 449 -26.09 10.71 21.96
CA LYS A 449 -27.15 9.74 21.66
C LYS A 449 -27.92 10.15 20.40
N PRO A 450 -28.40 9.19 19.58
CA PRO A 450 -29.21 9.52 18.41
C PRO A 450 -30.53 10.18 18.90
N ARG A 451 -30.81 11.33 18.33
CA ARG A 451 -32.16 11.92 18.44
C ARG A 451 -33.14 11.08 17.60
N ARG A 452 -34.26 10.75 18.21
CA ARG A 452 -35.45 10.12 17.61
C ARG A 452 -36.00 10.93 16.45
#